data_ccaca6cea5e831d92c69ec7f27792166
#
_entry.id   ccaca6cea5e831d92c69ec7f27792166
#
_cell.length_a   1.000
_cell.length_b   1.000
_cell.length_c   1.000
_cell.angle_alpha   90.00
_cell.angle_beta   90.00
_cell.angle_gamma   90.00
#
_symmetry.space_group_name_H-M   'P 1'
#
loop_
_entity.id
_entity.type
_entity.pdbx_description
1 polymer ?
#
loop_
_entity_poly.entity_id
_entity_poly.type
_entity_poly.pdbx_seq_one_letter_code
_entity_poly.pdbx_strand_id
1 'polypeptide(L)'
;MKITKLTTFIVPPRWCFLKVETDQGVTGWGEPVVEGRAHTVAAAVEELSDYLIGKDPRNIEDIWTVLYRGGFYRGGAVHMSALAGIDQALWDIKGKALGVSVSDLLGGQVRDKIRVYSWTVSYTHLTLPTN
;
A
#
# COMPACT_ATOMS: atom_id res chain seq x y z
N MET A 1 6.40 7.86 17.73
CA MET A 1 6.16 6.61 16.97
C MET A 1 7.22 6.50 15.89
N LYS A 2 7.81 5.32 15.73
CA LYS A 2 8.85 5.07 14.71
C LYS A 2 8.56 3.77 13.99
N ILE A 3 8.80 3.73 12.69
CA ILE A 3 8.73 2.52 11.88
C ILE A 3 9.88 1.60 12.31
N THR A 4 9.59 0.34 12.59
CA THR A 4 10.57 -0.65 13.03
C THR A 4 10.79 -1.77 12.03
N LYS A 5 9.77 -2.08 11.21
CA LYS A 5 9.86 -3.18 10.25
C LYS A 5 8.87 -3.02 9.11
N LEU A 6 9.30 -3.40 7.92
CA LEU A 6 8.44 -3.63 6.76
C LEU A 6 8.49 -5.13 6.40
N THR A 7 7.36 -5.71 6.06
CA THR A 7 7.27 -7.11 5.63
C THR A 7 6.32 -7.22 4.46
N THR A 8 6.79 -7.76 3.34
CA THR A 8 5.96 -8.05 2.17
C THR A 8 5.49 -9.50 2.17
N PHE A 9 4.27 -9.73 1.75
CA PHE A 9 3.64 -11.03 1.62
C PHE A 9 3.17 -11.23 0.19
N ILE A 10 3.79 -12.15 -0.52
CA ILE A 10 3.37 -12.51 -1.88
C ILE A 10 2.37 -13.64 -1.79
N VAL A 11 1.16 -13.38 -2.25
CA VAL A 11 0.04 -14.33 -2.24
C VAL A 11 -0.35 -14.65 -3.68
N PRO A 12 -0.21 -15.92 -4.10
CA PRO A 12 -0.61 -16.33 -5.44
C PRO A 12 -2.09 -16.02 -5.72
N PRO A 13 -2.46 -15.75 -6.98
CA PRO A 13 -1.59 -15.78 -8.16
C PRO A 13 -0.82 -14.47 -8.42
N ARG A 14 -1.15 -13.33 -7.76
CA ARG A 14 -0.64 -12.02 -8.16
C ARG A 14 -0.55 -10.95 -7.06
N TRP A 15 -0.96 -11.26 -5.84
CA TRP A 15 -1.07 -10.28 -4.76
C TRP A 15 0.26 -10.03 -4.07
N CYS A 16 0.48 -8.78 -3.68
CA CYS A 16 1.57 -8.39 -2.79
C CYS A 16 1.00 -7.47 -1.71
N PHE A 17 1.03 -7.91 -0.46
CA PHE A 17 0.63 -7.09 0.69
C PHE A 17 1.85 -6.63 1.45
N LEU A 18 1.76 -5.44 2.02
CA LEU A 18 2.79 -4.84 2.86
C LEU A 18 2.23 -4.63 4.26
N LYS A 19 2.98 -5.08 5.27
CA LYS A 19 2.78 -4.77 6.68
C LYS A 19 3.89 -3.83 7.14
N VAL A 20 3.53 -2.69 7.72
CA VAL A 20 4.45 -1.76 8.37
C VAL A 20 4.21 -1.80 9.87
N GLU A 21 5.25 -2.04 10.66
CA GLU A 21 5.21 -2.16 12.11
C GLU A 21 5.90 -0.97 12.76
N THR A 22 5.40 -0.57 13.93
CA THR A 22 5.95 0.55 14.69
C THR A 22 6.38 0.14 16.11
N ASP A 23 7.24 0.94 16.73
CA ASP A 23 7.70 0.79 18.11
C ASP A 23 6.59 0.92 19.18
N GLN A 24 5.41 1.39 18.79
CA GLN A 24 4.24 1.52 19.66
C GLN A 24 3.19 0.42 19.44
N GLY A 25 3.52 -0.62 18.68
CA GLY A 25 2.62 -1.75 18.40
C GLY A 25 1.50 -1.44 17.41
N VAL A 26 1.42 -0.22 16.88
CA VAL A 26 0.51 0.12 15.81
C VAL A 26 1.06 -0.41 14.49
N THR A 27 0.23 -1.10 13.71
CA THR A 27 0.61 -1.66 12.41
C THR A 27 -0.29 -1.14 11.31
N GLY A 28 0.27 -0.87 10.14
CA GLY A 28 -0.48 -0.51 8.94
C GLY A 28 -0.30 -1.51 7.82
N TRP A 29 -1.29 -1.55 6.94
CA TRP A 29 -1.33 -2.41 5.78
C TRP A 29 -1.47 -1.62 4.50
N GLY A 30 -0.80 -2.08 3.44
CA GLY A 30 -0.91 -1.58 2.09
C GLY A 30 -0.78 -2.70 1.07
N GLU A 31 -1.05 -2.37 -0.18
CA GLU A 31 -1.02 -3.32 -1.30
C GLU A 31 -0.13 -2.77 -2.42
N PRO A 32 1.20 -2.95 -2.33
CA PRO A 32 2.12 -2.58 -3.40
C PRO A 32 2.08 -3.63 -4.49
N VAL A 33 1.26 -3.45 -5.51
CA VAL A 33 1.08 -4.45 -6.57
C VAL A 33 1.20 -3.88 -7.97
N VAL A 34 1.92 -4.61 -8.83
CA VAL A 34 1.80 -4.58 -10.29
C VAL A 34 1.59 -6.01 -10.74
N GLU A 35 0.49 -6.29 -11.41
CA GLU A 35 0.17 -7.64 -11.86
C GLU A 35 1.31 -8.25 -12.69
N GLY A 36 1.68 -9.48 -12.36
CA GLY A 36 2.81 -10.19 -12.97
C GLY A 36 4.20 -9.69 -12.53
N ARG A 37 4.30 -8.73 -11.59
CA ARG A 37 5.56 -8.15 -11.09
C ARG A 37 5.62 -8.07 -9.56
N ALA A 38 4.89 -8.91 -8.83
CA ALA A 38 4.82 -8.86 -7.37
C ALA A 38 6.20 -8.93 -6.70
N HIS A 39 7.09 -9.82 -7.16
CA HIS A 39 8.46 -9.93 -6.64
C HIS A 39 9.29 -8.68 -6.90
N THR A 40 9.14 -8.06 -8.07
CA THR A 40 9.87 -6.83 -8.42
C THR A 40 9.42 -5.67 -7.53
N VAL A 41 8.11 -5.55 -7.28
CA VAL A 41 7.57 -4.52 -6.39
C VAL A 41 7.97 -4.78 -4.94
N ALA A 42 7.98 -6.03 -4.49
CA ALA A 42 8.45 -6.39 -3.14
C ALA A 42 9.93 -5.99 -2.94
N ALA A 43 10.79 -6.24 -3.94
CA ALA A 43 12.18 -5.79 -3.90
C ALA A 43 12.30 -4.26 -3.85
N ALA A 44 11.47 -3.53 -4.61
CA ALA A 44 11.44 -2.07 -4.54
C ALA A 44 11.01 -1.56 -3.16
N VAL A 45 10.04 -2.22 -2.49
CA VAL A 45 9.67 -1.89 -1.11
C VAL A 45 10.84 -2.12 -0.16
N GLU A 46 11.60 -3.21 -0.34
CA GLU A 46 12.76 -3.52 0.48
C GLU A 46 13.85 -2.44 0.34
N GLU A 47 14.17 -2.01 -0.86
CA GLU A 47 15.12 -0.91 -1.11
C GLU A 47 14.68 0.40 -0.43
N LEU A 48 13.39 0.72 -0.47
CA LEU A 48 12.84 1.92 0.16
C LEU A 48 12.80 1.81 1.70
N SER A 49 12.85 0.61 2.26
CA SER A 49 12.77 0.37 3.71
C SER A 49 13.93 1.00 4.47
N ASP A 50 15.13 1.06 3.89
CA ASP A 50 16.31 1.65 4.51
C ASP A 50 16.10 3.13 4.90
N TYR A 51 15.35 3.87 4.08
CA TYR A 51 14.98 5.24 4.41
C TYR A 51 13.86 5.30 5.47
N LEU A 52 12.94 4.35 5.47
CA LEU A 52 11.73 4.37 6.29
C LEU A 52 11.97 3.97 7.74
N ILE A 53 12.87 3.02 7.99
CA ILE A 53 13.17 2.55 9.35
C ILE A 53 13.63 3.71 10.23
N GLY A 54 12.99 3.85 11.41
CA GLY A 54 13.25 4.91 12.37
C GLY A 54 12.52 6.22 12.09
N LYS A 55 11.86 6.39 10.95
CA LYS A 55 11.02 7.57 10.66
C LYS A 55 9.70 7.53 11.38
N ASP A 56 9.12 8.70 11.60
CA ASP A 56 7.75 8.81 12.12
C ASP A 56 6.74 8.58 10.99
N PRO A 57 5.93 7.50 11.05
CA PRO A 57 4.99 7.17 9.99
C PRO A 57 3.86 8.19 9.80
N ARG A 58 3.70 9.14 10.73
CA ARG A 58 2.67 10.18 10.64
C ARG A 58 3.04 11.31 9.68
N ASN A 59 4.32 11.43 9.31
CA ASN A 59 4.83 12.41 8.35
C ASN A 59 4.68 11.91 6.91
N ILE A 60 3.44 11.60 6.52
CA ILE A 60 3.11 10.92 5.27
C ILE A 60 3.60 11.70 4.04
N GLU A 61 3.27 13.00 3.98
CA GLU A 61 3.61 13.85 2.84
C GLU A 61 5.13 14.04 2.67
N ASP A 62 5.87 14.15 3.79
CA ASP A 62 7.33 14.24 3.76
C ASP A 62 7.92 12.92 3.22
N ILE A 63 7.49 11.80 3.78
CA ILE A 63 7.94 10.47 3.34
C ILE A 63 7.61 10.28 1.86
N TRP A 64 6.38 10.54 1.44
CA TRP A 64 5.96 10.42 0.04
C TRP A 64 6.84 11.27 -0.88
N THR A 65 7.09 12.52 -0.49
CA THR A 65 7.90 13.45 -1.29
C THR A 65 9.34 12.96 -1.44
N VAL A 66 9.94 12.47 -0.35
CA VAL A 66 11.31 11.94 -0.40
C VAL A 66 11.38 10.67 -1.23
N LEU A 67 10.46 9.72 -1.05
CA LEU A 67 10.44 8.49 -1.82
C LEU A 67 10.23 8.75 -3.32
N TYR A 68 9.44 9.76 -3.68
CA TYR A 68 9.20 10.12 -5.07
C TYR A 68 10.32 10.94 -5.70
N ARG A 69 10.91 11.90 -4.96
CA ARG A 69 11.86 12.88 -5.49
C ARG A 69 13.32 12.69 -5.06
N GLY A 70 13.55 11.88 -4.02
CA GLY A 70 14.89 11.71 -3.44
C GLY A 70 15.87 10.97 -4.34
N GLY A 71 15.40 10.16 -5.28
CA GLY A 71 16.23 9.51 -6.29
C GLY A 71 16.55 10.45 -7.47
N PHE A 72 17.69 10.21 -8.12
CA PHE A 72 18.09 10.98 -9.32
C PHE A 72 17.10 10.77 -10.48
N TYR A 73 16.68 9.51 -10.69
CA TYR A 73 15.69 9.15 -11.71
C TYR A 73 14.30 8.99 -11.08
N ARG A 74 13.25 9.33 -11.84
CA ARG A 74 11.87 9.02 -11.45
C ARG A 74 11.58 7.57 -11.77
N GLY A 75 10.89 6.89 -10.87
CA GLY A 75 10.46 5.52 -11.07
C GLY A 75 9.25 5.42 -12.00
N GLY A 76 9.08 4.24 -12.58
CA GLY A 76 7.89 3.87 -13.36
C GLY A 76 6.85 3.14 -12.49
N ALA A 77 6.03 2.29 -13.13
CA ALA A 77 4.92 1.60 -12.48
C ALA A 77 5.33 0.79 -11.23
N VAL A 78 6.47 0.11 -11.26
CA VAL A 78 6.98 -0.67 -10.12
C VAL A 78 7.25 0.22 -8.92
N HIS A 79 8.00 1.30 -9.10
CA HIS A 79 8.34 2.23 -8.03
C HIS A 79 7.10 2.93 -7.48
N MET A 80 6.20 3.38 -8.36
CA MET A 80 4.95 4.04 -7.94
C MET A 80 4.02 3.09 -7.18
N SER A 81 4.00 1.81 -7.53
CA SER A 81 3.22 0.81 -6.78
C SER A 81 3.84 0.50 -5.41
N ALA A 82 5.16 0.43 -5.31
CA ALA A 82 5.84 0.30 -4.02
C ALA A 82 5.51 1.51 -3.12
N LEU A 83 5.62 2.71 -3.67
CA LEU A 83 5.29 3.96 -2.97
C LEU A 83 3.82 4.02 -2.55
N ALA A 84 2.89 3.63 -3.44
CA ALA A 84 1.46 3.59 -3.13
C ALA A 84 1.14 2.62 -1.98
N GLY A 85 1.74 1.42 -1.97
CA GLY A 85 1.55 0.48 -0.87
C GLY A 85 2.11 0.99 0.46
N ILE A 86 3.25 1.68 0.44
CA ILE A 86 3.81 2.35 1.62
C ILE A 86 2.86 3.45 2.10
N ASP A 87 2.40 4.32 1.21
CA ASP A 87 1.47 5.42 1.51
C ASP A 87 0.18 4.90 2.17
N GLN A 88 -0.44 3.87 1.60
CA GLN A 88 -1.62 3.21 2.19
C GLN A 88 -1.35 2.74 3.62
N ALA A 89 -0.21 2.08 3.86
CA ALA A 89 0.15 1.60 5.19
C ALA A 89 0.38 2.74 6.19
N LEU A 90 0.95 3.86 5.76
CA LEU A 90 1.14 5.05 6.62
C LEU A 90 -0.19 5.70 6.98
N TRP A 91 -1.13 5.82 6.04
CA TRP A 91 -2.47 6.32 6.32
C TRP A 91 -3.23 5.39 7.28
N ASP A 92 -3.11 4.07 7.12
CA ASP A 92 -3.70 3.09 8.03
C ASP A 92 -3.13 3.21 9.45
N ILE A 93 -1.80 3.38 9.60
CA ILE A 93 -1.16 3.65 10.89
C ILE A 93 -1.72 4.94 11.50
N LYS A 94 -1.81 6.02 10.72
CA LYS A 94 -2.27 7.31 11.20
C LYS A 94 -3.72 7.25 11.69
N GLY A 95 -4.60 6.60 10.93
CA GLY A 95 -5.99 6.38 11.32
C GLY A 95 -6.10 5.59 12.63
N LYS A 96 -5.38 4.47 12.73
CA LYS A 96 -5.33 3.64 13.95
C LYS A 96 -4.77 4.37 15.15
N ALA A 97 -3.69 5.13 14.96
CA ALA A 97 -3.08 5.91 16.04
C ALA A 97 -3.98 7.04 16.57
N LEU A 98 -4.86 7.58 15.75
CA LEU A 98 -5.83 8.61 16.10
C LEU A 98 -7.19 8.06 16.51
N GLY A 99 -7.46 6.76 16.29
CA GLY A 99 -8.76 6.13 16.53
C GLY A 99 -9.85 6.56 15.56
N VAL A 100 -9.48 6.97 14.34
CA VAL A 100 -10.41 7.42 13.30
C VAL A 100 -10.21 6.64 12.00
N SER A 101 -11.22 6.63 11.13
CA SER A 101 -11.10 6.00 9.83
C SER A 101 -10.21 6.82 8.88
N VAL A 102 -9.59 6.16 7.90
CA VAL A 102 -8.86 6.87 6.84
C VAL A 102 -9.79 7.79 6.06
N SER A 103 -11.07 7.39 5.86
CA SER A 103 -12.06 8.26 5.21
C SER A 103 -12.29 9.57 5.95
N ASP A 104 -12.30 9.54 7.30
CA ASP A 104 -12.42 10.75 8.10
C ASP A 104 -11.20 11.66 7.94
N LEU A 105 -10.01 11.08 7.88
CA LEU A 105 -8.77 11.83 7.63
C LEU A 105 -8.75 12.49 6.25
N LEU A 106 -9.43 11.90 5.27
CA LEU A 106 -9.53 12.38 3.90
C LEU A 106 -10.73 13.31 3.64
N GLY A 107 -11.48 13.68 4.66
CA GLY A 107 -12.60 14.62 4.55
C GLY A 107 -13.99 14.01 4.73
N GLY A 108 -14.07 12.75 5.08
CA GLY A 108 -15.31 12.07 5.44
C GLY A 108 -15.96 11.28 4.31
N GLN A 109 -17.06 10.64 4.66
CA GLN A 109 -17.78 9.72 3.79
C GLN A 109 -18.70 10.47 2.83
N VAL A 110 -18.58 10.20 1.54
CA VAL A 110 -19.44 10.78 0.49
C VAL A 110 -20.61 9.86 0.14
N ARG A 111 -20.45 8.55 0.31
CA ARG A 111 -21.48 7.54 0.03
C ARG A 111 -21.34 6.36 0.97
N ASP A 112 -22.48 5.74 1.28
CA ASP A 112 -22.59 4.57 2.18
C ASP A 112 -22.38 3.23 1.45
N LYS A 113 -22.47 3.23 0.12
CA LYS A 113 -22.32 2.05 -0.73
C LYS A 113 -21.45 2.35 -1.93
N ILE A 114 -20.58 1.41 -2.30
CA ILE A 114 -19.78 1.44 -3.50
C ILE A 114 -20.25 0.32 -4.44
N ARG A 115 -20.55 0.68 -5.68
CA ARG A 115 -20.86 -0.32 -6.71
C ARG A 115 -19.57 -1.03 -7.08
N VAL A 116 -19.54 -2.34 -6.92
CA VAL A 116 -18.40 -3.18 -7.26
C VAL A 116 -18.73 -4.13 -8.41
N TYR A 117 -17.75 -4.53 -9.16
CA TYR A 117 -17.81 -5.67 -10.06
C TYR A 117 -16.67 -6.62 -9.73
N SER A 118 -16.90 -7.91 -9.96
CA SER A 118 -15.86 -8.90 -9.77
C SER A 118 -15.15 -9.16 -11.10
N TRP A 119 -13.83 -9.01 -11.11
CA TRP A 119 -13.02 -9.39 -12.25
C TRP A 119 -12.75 -10.90 -12.15
N THR A 120 -13.67 -11.70 -12.71
CA THR A 120 -13.49 -13.15 -12.84
C THR A 120 -13.06 -13.45 -14.26
N VAL A 121 -11.80 -13.25 -14.58
CA VAL A 121 -11.22 -13.75 -15.83
C VAL A 121 -10.70 -15.16 -15.58
N SER A 122 -11.62 -16.11 -15.68
CA SER A 122 -11.24 -17.53 -15.90
C SER A 122 -11.51 -17.83 -17.36
N TYR A 123 -10.49 -18.06 -18.14
CA TYR A 123 -10.64 -18.51 -19.53
C TYR A 123 -11.16 -19.95 -19.65
N THR A 124 -11.51 -20.58 -18.55
CA THR A 124 -12.09 -21.91 -18.50
C THR A 124 -13.43 -21.87 -17.75
N HIS A 125 -14.52 -21.83 -18.51
CA HIS A 125 -15.87 -22.26 -18.13
C HIS A 125 -16.75 -21.38 -17.22
N LEU A 126 -16.65 -20.05 -17.23
CA LEU A 126 -17.75 -19.23 -16.76
C LEU A 126 -18.43 -18.57 -17.97
N THR A 127 -19.42 -19.23 -18.54
CA THR A 127 -20.41 -18.58 -19.39
C THR A 127 -21.29 -17.73 -18.48
N LEU A 128 -21.11 -16.41 -18.56
CA LEU A 128 -22.08 -15.49 -17.96
C LEU A 128 -23.42 -15.66 -18.67
N PRO A 129 -24.56 -15.76 -17.98
CA PRO A 129 -25.82 -15.73 -18.63
C PRO A 129 -25.99 -14.40 -19.37
N THR A 130 -26.01 -14.44 -20.68
CA THR A 130 -26.40 -13.31 -21.53
C THR A 130 -27.91 -13.22 -21.51
N ASN A 131 -28.45 -12.30 -20.72
CA ASN A 131 -29.81 -11.80 -20.85
C ASN A 131 -29.78 -10.41 -21.46
#